data_40fbeec9f492fd07151c05a543dffcf7
#
_entry.id   40fbeec9f492fd07151c05a543dffcf7
#
_cell.length_a   1.000
_cell.length_b   1.000
_cell.length_c   1.000
_cell.angle_alpha   90.00
_cell.angle_beta   90.00
_cell.angle_gamma   90.00
#
_symmetry.space_group_name_H-M   'P 1'
#
loop_
_entity.id
_entity.type
_entity.pdbx_description
1 polymer ?
#
loop_
_entity_poly.entity_id
_entity_poly.type
_entity_poly.pdbx_seq_one_letter_code
_entity_poly.pdbx_strand_id
1 'polypeptide(L)'
;MIIRTAEIKPLEEEYQANGNRLVIYYGDENCQKEQLLKYFMQDKKAFYYRACPASEQQQRKMMGMQIEEQYDAAIKKYTYEEYFNRIKSGDASKLVVIIDEFHHIAKKDDTFLEAIMKLKAKRLYPGPVLIILASSAFKWIEEEGRELLKASPKKVDRIVRLRDMQFLELVHALPEYSVSECVETYGIIGGVPAYVNRWSSKKDLKYNVCKHILSPNGNLFREAERVVGRDLRELSVYNTILCSLAAGNRKLNDLYHDTGFSRAKISVYLKNLMAYDIVEKISVFETGGWDNAQKGLYQIKHTLIHFWYKFVYPHMSGLYEMSTEEFYERYIKEELNDYLNRYFVKVCGEYLALLNAQGQLAVQAVKMGVWIGKKGTIDIIAQDSVRQNIVAICNWSKSELTDEMWKNLEFSMKQAKIKAEQYYLFSAQSFDEAIRERAEENPKIKLIDMNEL
;
A
#
# COMPACT_ATOMS: atom_id res chain seq x y z
N MET A 1 12.86 -14.13 4.98
CA MET A 1 12.13 -13.61 3.77
C MET A 1 10.68 -13.98 3.93
N ILE A 2 9.81 -13.00 3.95
CA ILE A 2 8.36 -13.21 4.09
C ILE A 2 7.81 -13.61 2.72
N ILE A 3 7.27 -14.82 2.61
CA ILE A 3 6.64 -15.29 1.37
C ILE A 3 5.16 -14.95 1.45
N ARG A 4 4.71 -14.03 0.61
CA ARG A 4 3.33 -13.60 0.51
C ARG A 4 2.57 -14.53 -0.43
N THR A 5 2.06 -15.62 0.12
CA THR A 5 1.36 -16.66 -0.65
C THR A 5 0.12 -16.15 -1.39
N ALA A 6 -0.57 -15.17 -0.82
CA ALA A 6 -1.73 -14.52 -1.44
C ALA A 6 -1.36 -13.84 -2.78
N GLU A 7 -0.17 -13.25 -2.88
CA GLU A 7 0.30 -12.57 -4.08
C GLU A 7 0.83 -13.54 -5.16
N ILE A 8 1.24 -14.74 -4.76
CA ILE A 8 1.71 -15.79 -5.66
C ILE A 8 0.54 -16.63 -6.19
N LYS A 9 -0.49 -16.84 -5.38
CA LYS A 9 -1.66 -17.66 -5.74
C LYS A 9 -2.27 -17.32 -7.12
N PRO A 10 -2.46 -16.04 -7.49
CA PRO A 10 -2.94 -15.70 -8.83
C PRO A 10 -2.04 -16.20 -9.96
N LEU A 11 -0.71 -16.21 -9.77
CA LEU A 11 0.22 -16.74 -10.76
C LEU A 11 0.15 -18.26 -10.86
N GLU A 12 -0.01 -18.97 -9.73
CA GLU A 12 -0.18 -20.42 -9.71
C GLU A 12 -1.49 -20.83 -10.38
N GLU A 13 -2.59 -20.13 -10.12
CA GLU A 13 -3.88 -20.38 -10.79
C GLU A 13 -3.76 -20.24 -12.31
N GLU A 14 -3.07 -19.20 -12.81
CA GLU A 14 -2.86 -19.01 -14.24
C GLU A 14 -1.84 -20.01 -14.84
N TYR A 15 -0.89 -20.48 -14.03
CA TYR A 15 0.03 -21.54 -14.44
C TYR A 15 -0.70 -22.86 -14.64
N GLN A 16 -1.67 -23.20 -13.78
CA GLN A 16 -2.48 -24.41 -13.87
C GLN A 16 -3.59 -24.31 -14.93
N ALA A 17 -4.00 -23.10 -15.30
CA ALA A 17 -5.07 -22.90 -16.29
C ALA A 17 -4.67 -23.42 -17.68
N ASN A 18 -5.65 -23.90 -18.46
CA ASN A 18 -5.41 -24.43 -19.81
C ASN A 18 -4.99 -23.33 -20.81
N GLY A 19 -4.17 -23.72 -21.79
CA GLY A 19 -3.75 -22.89 -22.91
C GLY A 19 -2.73 -21.81 -22.54
N ASN A 20 -2.49 -20.90 -23.48
CA ASN A 20 -1.59 -19.77 -23.30
C ASN A 20 -2.27 -18.71 -22.43
N ARG A 21 -1.54 -18.18 -21.46
CA ARG A 21 -2.03 -17.18 -20.51
C ARG A 21 -1.13 -15.95 -20.49
N LEU A 22 -1.73 -14.77 -20.27
CA LEU A 22 -1.02 -13.49 -20.14
C LEU A 22 -1.46 -12.79 -18.86
N VAL A 23 -0.49 -12.56 -17.99
CA VAL A 23 -0.68 -11.88 -16.71
C VAL A 23 0.11 -10.57 -16.69
N ILE A 24 -0.51 -9.50 -16.18
CA ILE A 24 0.19 -8.28 -15.80
C ILE A 24 0.35 -8.29 -14.29
N TYR A 25 1.61 -8.16 -13.84
CA TYR A 25 2.01 -8.28 -12.45
C TYR A 25 2.79 -7.04 -12.03
N TYR A 26 2.18 -6.13 -11.26
CA TYR A 26 2.77 -4.83 -11.01
C TYR A 26 2.55 -4.32 -9.58
N GLY A 27 3.43 -3.44 -9.13
CA GLY A 27 3.35 -2.80 -7.82
C GLY A 27 4.48 -1.81 -7.63
N ASP A 28 4.57 -1.17 -6.47
CA ASP A 28 5.70 -0.30 -6.15
C ASP A 28 7.03 -1.08 -6.09
N GLU A 29 8.14 -0.38 -6.20
CA GLU A 29 9.48 -0.96 -6.13
C GLU A 29 9.71 -1.75 -4.82
N ASN A 30 9.16 -1.26 -3.70
CA ASN A 30 9.31 -1.84 -2.38
C ASN A 30 8.35 -3.02 -2.07
N CYS A 31 7.46 -3.39 -3.01
CA CYS A 31 6.51 -4.50 -2.85
C CYS A 31 7.14 -5.89 -3.00
N GLN A 32 8.46 -5.98 -3.22
CA GLN A 32 9.22 -7.23 -3.38
C GLN A 32 8.81 -8.09 -4.58
N LYS A 33 8.35 -7.48 -5.65
CA LYS A 33 7.96 -8.15 -6.90
C LYS A 33 9.00 -9.16 -7.39
N GLU A 34 10.26 -8.75 -7.39
CA GLU A 34 11.38 -9.59 -7.87
C GLU A 34 11.54 -10.88 -7.06
N GLN A 35 11.43 -10.80 -5.72
CA GLN A 35 11.52 -11.96 -4.84
C GLN A 35 10.35 -12.91 -5.04
N LEU A 36 9.13 -12.39 -5.23
CA LEU A 36 7.95 -13.18 -5.50
C LEU A 36 8.06 -13.91 -6.85
N LEU A 37 8.54 -13.23 -7.90
CA LEU A 37 8.78 -13.84 -9.20
C LEU A 37 9.87 -14.92 -9.13
N LYS A 38 10.98 -14.68 -8.42
CA LYS A 38 12.02 -15.68 -8.20
C LYS A 38 11.49 -16.91 -7.48
N TYR A 39 10.69 -16.72 -6.44
CA TYR A 39 10.06 -17.83 -5.72
C TYR A 39 9.12 -18.62 -6.64
N PHE A 40 8.27 -17.93 -7.40
CA PHE A 40 7.33 -18.55 -8.34
C PHE A 40 8.04 -19.42 -9.40
N MET A 41 9.25 -19.03 -9.82
CA MET A 41 10.00 -19.73 -10.88
C MET A 41 10.77 -20.95 -10.40
N GLN A 42 10.99 -21.17 -9.09
CA GLN A 42 11.97 -22.12 -8.55
C GLN A 42 11.84 -23.55 -9.10
N ASP A 43 10.61 -24.00 -9.34
CA ASP A 43 10.27 -25.35 -9.77
C ASP A 43 9.70 -25.40 -11.21
N LYS A 44 9.81 -24.32 -11.96
CA LYS A 44 9.19 -24.16 -13.28
C LYS A 44 10.25 -23.89 -14.36
N LYS A 45 9.99 -24.39 -15.56
CA LYS A 45 10.76 -23.97 -16.73
C LYS A 45 10.43 -22.52 -17.06
N ALA A 46 11.42 -21.65 -16.93
CA ALA A 46 11.21 -20.22 -17.08
C ALA A 46 12.29 -19.55 -17.92
N PHE A 47 11.86 -18.60 -18.73
CA PHE A 47 12.69 -17.54 -19.27
C PHE A 47 12.37 -16.26 -18.52
N TYR A 48 13.40 -15.62 -17.97
CA TYR A 48 13.28 -14.35 -17.27
C TYR A 48 14.18 -13.32 -17.91
N TYR A 49 13.61 -12.20 -18.32
CA TYR A 49 14.35 -11.05 -18.82
C TYR A 49 13.94 -9.79 -18.05
N ARG A 50 14.90 -9.01 -17.56
CA ARG A 50 14.66 -7.72 -16.92
C ARG A 50 15.06 -6.60 -17.87
N ALA A 51 14.08 -5.81 -18.30
CA ALA A 51 14.29 -4.64 -19.11
C ALA A 51 14.93 -3.50 -18.30
N CYS A 52 15.82 -2.74 -18.93
CA CYS A 52 16.51 -1.59 -18.34
C CYS A 52 16.16 -0.31 -19.06
N PRO A 53 16.32 0.88 -18.44
CA PRO A 53 16.20 2.16 -19.14
C PRO A 53 17.27 2.27 -20.24
N ALA A 54 16.90 2.02 -21.49
CA ALA A 54 17.80 2.04 -22.65
C ALA A 54 17.05 2.51 -23.90
N SER A 55 17.78 2.74 -25.02
CA SER A 55 17.17 2.94 -26.34
C SER A 55 16.57 1.63 -26.85
N GLU A 56 15.62 1.72 -27.79
CA GLU A 56 14.96 0.55 -28.39
C GLU A 56 15.99 -0.43 -28.97
N GLN A 57 16.94 0.07 -29.73
CA GLN A 57 17.98 -0.75 -30.34
C GLN A 57 18.85 -1.47 -29.27
N GLN A 58 19.27 -0.75 -28.25
CA GLN A 58 20.07 -1.32 -27.16
C GLN A 58 19.29 -2.36 -26.38
N GLN A 59 18.01 -2.09 -26.11
CA GLN A 59 17.12 -3.00 -25.41
C GLN A 59 16.95 -4.32 -26.17
N ARG A 60 16.72 -4.25 -27.49
CA ARG A 60 16.66 -5.43 -28.36
C ARG A 60 17.98 -6.19 -28.35
N LYS A 61 19.12 -5.49 -28.49
CA LYS A 61 20.44 -6.13 -28.44
C LYS A 61 20.67 -6.88 -27.13
N MET A 62 20.39 -6.28 -25.99
CA MET A 62 20.59 -6.91 -24.68
C MET A 62 19.71 -8.17 -24.51
N MET A 63 18.44 -8.12 -24.91
CA MET A 63 17.58 -9.29 -24.84
C MET A 63 18.03 -10.40 -25.81
N GLY A 64 18.46 -10.03 -27.02
CA GLY A 64 19.03 -10.96 -28.01
C GLY A 64 20.28 -11.67 -27.48
N MET A 65 21.23 -10.94 -26.91
CA MET A 65 22.44 -11.50 -26.32
C MET A 65 22.15 -12.51 -25.21
N GLN A 66 21.19 -12.19 -24.31
CA GLN A 66 20.80 -13.12 -23.26
C GLN A 66 20.19 -14.41 -23.82
N ILE A 67 19.41 -14.32 -24.89
CA ILE A 67 18.82 -15.50 -25.55
C ILE A 67 19.89 -16.34 -26.26
N GLU A 68 20.83 -15.69 -26.94
CA GLU A 68 21.97 -16.37 -27.55
C GLU A 68 22.77 -17.17 -26.53
N GLU A 69 23.08 -16.56 -25.40
CA GLU A 69 23.80 -17.19 -24.30
C GLU A 69 23.01 -18.34 -23.66
N GLN A 70 21.74 -18.13 -23.37
CA GLN A 70 20.94 -19.09 -22.61
C GLN A 70 20.50 -20.31 -23.46
N TYR A 71 20.31 -20.14 -24.77
CA TYR A 71 19.74 -21.17 -25.64
C TYR A 71 20.72 -21.65 -26.74
N ASP A 72 21.95 -21.19 -26.73
CA ASP A 72 22.97 -21.48 -27.76
C ASP A 72 22.38 -21.30 -29.19
N ALA A 73 21.72 -20.18 -29.39
CA ALA A 73 20.89 -19.93 -30.56
C ALA A 73 21.24 -18.58 -31.22
N ALA A 74 22.01 -18.59 -32.31
CA ALA A 74 22.36 -17.38 -33.04
C ALA A 74 21.11 -16.59 -33.45
N ILE A 75 21.08 -15.31 -33.10
CA ILE A 75 20.02 -14.37 -33.46
C ILE A 75 20.35 -13.73 -34.81
N LYS A 76 19.51 -13.97 -35.81
CA LYS A 76 19.68 -13.42 -37.18
C LYS A 76 19.06 -12.03 -37.30
N LYS A 77 17.96 -11.78 -36.60
CA LYS A 77 17.25 -10.51 -36.60
C LYS A 77 16.95 -10.09 -35.19
N TYR A 78 17.32 -8.87 -34.80
CA TYR A 78 17.07 -8.32 -33.48
C TYR A 78 15.60 -7.84 -33.35
N THR A 79 14.67 -8.80 -33.42
CA THR A 79 13.22 -8.59 -33.26
C THR A 79 12.64 -9.46 -32.14
N TYR A 80 11.63 -8.98 -31.42
CA TYR A 80 10.99 -9.73 -30.35
C TYR A 80 10.33 -11.03 -30.85
N GLU A 81 9.82 -11.04 -32.07
CA GLU A 81 9.24 -12.25 -32.68
C GLU A 81 10.32 -13.34 -32.89
N GLU A 82 11.52 -12.96 -33.37
CA GLU A 82 12.65 -13.89 -33.49
C GLU A 82 13.09 -14.41 -32.13
N TYR A 83 13.10 -13.56 -31.09
CA TYR A 83 13.48 -13.94 -29.73
C TYR A 83 12.57 -15.00 -29.17
N PHE A 84 11.27 -14.77 -29.22
CA PHE A 84 10.29 -15.74 -28.72
C PHE A 84 10.33 -17.08 -29.49
N ASN A 85 10.67 -17.08 -30.79
CA ASN A 85 10.87 -18.29 -31.56
C ASN A 85 12.15 -19.08 -31.17
N ARG A 86 13.11 -18.46 -30.48
CA ARG A 86 14.36 -19.08 -30.05
C ARG A 86 14.31 -19.66 -28.64
N ILE A 87 13.41 -19.19 -27.81
CA ILE A 87 13.20 -19.73 -26.48
C ILE A 87 12.68 -21.18 -26.62
N LYS A 88 13.34 -22.14 -25.98
CA LYS A 88 12.99 -23.56 -26.05
C LYS A 88 12.40 -24.05 -24.75
N SER A 89 11.25 -24.70 -24.79
CA SER A 89 10.63 -25.36 -23.63
C SER A 89 11.16 -26.78 -23.40
N GLY A 90 11.68 -27.41 -24.44
CA GLY A 90 12.24 -28.76 -24.38
C GLY A 90 11.21 -29.89 -24.36
N ASP A 91 10.04 -29.69 -23.78
CA ASP A 91 8.95 -30.67 -23.67
C ASP A 91 7.56 -30.00 -23.68
N ALA A 92 6.51 -30.78 -23.43
CA ALA A 92 5.13 -30.32 -23.43
C ALA A 92 4.69 -29.62 -22.12
N SER A 93 5.61 -29.41 -21.15
CA SER A 93 5.28 -28.66 -19.92
C SER A 93 5.03 -27.19 -20.22
N LYS A 94 4.24 -26.53 -19.37
CA LYS A 94 3.98 -25.10 -19.54
C LYS A 94 5.28 -24.30 -19.31
N LEU A 95 5.66 -23.49 -20.29
CA LEU A 95 6.77 -22.57 -20.20
C LEU A 95 6.32 -21.26 -19.57
N VAL A 96 7.09 -20.74 -18.61
CA VAL A 96 6.89 -19.41 -18.03
C VAL A 96 7.81 -18.42 -18.74
N VAL A 97 7.27 -17.35 -19.30
CA VAL A 97 8.03 -16.25 -19.93
C VAL A 97 7.78 -14.97 -19.13
N ILE A 98 8.79 -14.48 -18.43
CA ILE A 98 8.70 -13.28 -17.59
C ILE A 98 9.51 -12.15 -18.24
N ILE A 99 8.85 -11.05 -18.52
CA ILE A 99 9.50 -9.79 -18.91
C ILE A 99 9.30 -8.80 -17.78
N ASP A 100 10.33 -8.67 -16.96
CA ASP A 100 10.30 -7.75 -15.81
C ASP A 100 10.69 -6.34 -16.26
N GLU A 101 10.09 -5.33 -15.61
CA GLU A 101 10.19 -3.91 -15.97
C GLU A 101 9.85 -3.63 -17.44
N PHE A 102 8.86 -4.38 -17.98
CA PHE A 102 8.48 -4.32 -19.41
C PHE A 102 8.10 -2.91 -19.88
N HIS A 103 7.72 -2.01 -18.98
CA HIS A 103 7.41 -0.62 -19.31
C HIS A 103 8.59 0.13 -19.94
N HIS A 104 9.85 -0.29 -19.68
CA HIS A 104 11.03 0.29 -20.34
C HIS A 104 11.10 -0.04 -21.83
N ILE A 105 10.44 -1.13 -22.24
CA ILE A 105 10.29 -1.51 -23.64
C ILE A 105 9.00 -0.89 -24.20
N ALA A 106 7.87 -1.20 -23.59
CA ALA A 106 6.54 -0.92 -24.13
C ALA A 106 6.22 0.57 -24.30
N LYS A 107 6.88 1.46 -23.54
CA LYS A 107 6.76 2.93 -23.71
C LYS A 107 7.39 3.47 -25.01
N LYS A 108 8.25 2.68 -25.64
CA LYS A 108 9.08 3.16 -26.77
C LYS A 108 8.93 2.31 -28.01
N ASP A 109 8.55 1.05 -27.89
CA ASP A 109 8.56 0.07 -28.95
C ASP A 109 7.27 -0.74 -29.00
N ASP A 110 6.34 -0.31 -29.86
CA ASP A 110 5.03 -0.94 -30.04
C ASP A 110 5.13 -2.38 -30.57
N THR A 111 6.22 -2.70 -31.30
CA THR A 111 6.42 -4.06 -31.84
C THR A 111 6.61 -5.11 -30.76
N PHE A 112 6.99 -4.70 -29.55
CA PHE A 112 7.09 -5.60 -28.40
C PHE A 112 5.72 -6.16 -28.00
N LEU A 113 4.72 -5.30 -27.81
CA LEU A 113 3.38 -5.73 -27.43
C LEU A 113 2.71 -6.57 -28.53
N GLU A 114 2.97 -6.23 -29.80
CA GLU A 114 2.51 -7.05 -30.93
C GLU A 114 3.11 -8.46 -30.88
N ALA A 115 4.42 -8.59 -30.60
CA ALA A 115 5.09 -9.87 -30.48
C ALA A 115 4.56 -10.69 -29.29
N ILE A 116 4.29 -10.06 -28.13
CA ILE A 116 3.63 -10.69 -26.98
C ILE A 116 2.24 -11.22 -27.35
N MET A 117 1.45 -10.44 -28.08
CA MET A 117 0.11 -10.88 -28.51
C MET A 117 0.17 -12.04 -29.51
N LYS A 118 1.16 -12.04 -30.41
CA LYS A 118 1.42 -13.17 -31.31
C LYS A 118 1.84 -14.42 -30.52
N LEU A 119 2.74 -14.27 -29.54
CA LEU A 119 3.16 -15.34 -28.64
C LEU A 119 1.97 -15.97 -27.91
N LYS A 120 1.08 -15.15 -27.37
CA LYS A 120 -0.14 -15.63 -26.71
C LYS A 120 -1.10 -16.35 -27.67
N ALA A 121 -1.28 -15.83 -28.88
CA ALA A 121 -2.25 -16.34 -29.85
C ALA A 121 -1.80 -17.64 -30.53
N LYS A 122 -0.49 -17.82 -30.72
CA LYS A 122 0.10 -18.95 -31.46
C LYS A 122 0.66 -19.99 -30.51
N ARG A 123 0.57 -21.25 -30.91
CA ARG A 123 1.26 -22.37 -30.25
C ARG A 123 2.67 -22.47 -30.84
N LEU A 124 3.60 -21.67 -30.29
CA LEU A 124 5.00 -21.64 -30.73
C LEU A 124 5.84 -22.77 -30.10
N TYR A 125 5.37 -23.36 -29.01
CA TYR A 125 6.10 -24.38 -28.24
C TYR A 125 5.28 -25.67 -28.19
N PRO A 126 5.92 -26.82 -27.87
CA PRO A 126 5.22 -28.09 -27.67
C PRO A 126 4.13 -28.00 -26.59
N GLY A 127 4.40 -27.25 -25.48
CA GLY A 127 3.46 -26.96 -24.40
C GLY A 127 2.86 -25.55 -24.47
N PRO A 128 1.90 -25.24 -23.58
CA PRO A 128 1.36 -23.91 -23.44
C PRO A 128 2.36 -22.94 -22.80
N VAL A 129 2.10 -21.62 -22.86
CA VAL A 129 2.94 -20.58 -22.26
C VAL A 129 2.16 -19.73 -21.27
N LEU A 130 2.78 -19.45 -20.11
CA LEU A 130 2.37 -18.39 -19.21
C LEU A 130 3.29 -17.18 -19.39
N ILE A 131 2.75 -16.10 -19.90
CA ILE A 131 3.47 -14.85 -20.09
C ILE A 131 3.18 -13.94 -18.91
N ILE A 132 4.21 -13.44 -18.24
CA ILE A 132 4.09 -12.49 -17.13
C ILE A 132 4.81 -11.19 -17.53
N LEU A 133 4.05 -10.13 -17.69
CA LEU A 133 4.58 -8.78 -17.88
C LEU A 133 4.60 -8.08 -16.52
N ALA A 134 5.80 -7.93 -15.94
CA ALA A 134 5.97 -7.37 -14.63
C ALA A 134 6.49 -5.93 -14.69
N SER A 135 6.09 -5.06 -13.74
CA SER A 135 6.49 -3.65 -13.72
C SER A 135 6.44 -3.05 -12.32
N SER A 136 7.41 -2.17 -12.01
CA SER A 136 7.38 -1.29 -10.85
C SER A 136 6.69 0.07 -11.14
N ALA A 137 6.48 0.43 -12.40
CA ALA A 137 5.83 1.68 -12.80
C ALA A 137 4.29 1.59 -12.69
N PHE A 138 3.77 1.40 -11.47
CA PHE A 138 2.34 1.16 -11.23
C PHE A 138 1.45 2.28 -11.77
N LYS A 139 1.87 3.54 -11.61
CA LYS A 139 1.15 4.70 -12.14
C LYS A 139 0.97 4.61 -13.65
N TRP A 140 2.05 4.31 -14.37
CA TRP A 140 1.98 4.15 -15.82
C TRP A 140 1.03 3.00 -16.23
N ILE A 141 1.08 1.87 -15.51
CA ILE A 141 0.16 0.75 -15.77
C ILE A 141 -1.29 1.17 -15.58
N GLU A 142 -1.59 1.98 -14.57
CA GLU A 142 -2.97 2.40 -14.26
C GLU A 142 -3.51 3.48 -15.17
N GLU A 143 -2.66 4.40 -15.63
CA GLU A 143 -3.05 5.53 -16.48
C GLU A 143 -3.00 5.18 -17.97
N GLU A 144 -1.87 4.68 -18.46
CA GLU A 144 -1.61 4.46 -19.88
C GLU A 144 -1.58 2.97 -20.26
N GLY A 145 -0.93 2.16 -19.46
CA GLY A 145 -0.73 0.73 -19.71
C GLY A 145 -2.05 -0.03 -19.87
N ARG A 146 -3.08 0.37 -19.12
CA ARG A 146 -4.43 -0.18 -19.29
C ARG A 146 -5.04 0.13 -20.65
N GLU A 147 -4.76 1.27 -21.25
CA GLU A 147 -5.29 1.62 -22.58
C GLU A 147 -4.58 0.83 -23.70
N LEU A 148 -3.27 0.70 -23.60
CA LEU A 148 -2.49 -0.16 -24.51
C LEU A 148 -2.96 -1.62 -24.48
N LEU A 149 -3.43 -2.06 -23.30
CA LEU A 149 -3.91 -3.43 -23.06
C LEU A 149 -5.44 -3.55 -23.24
N LYS A 150 -6.23 -2.48 -23.05
CA LYS A 150 -7.68 -2.41 -23.26
C LYS A 150 -8.09 -2.45 -24.74
N ALA A 151 -7.22 -2.11 -25.67
CA ALA A 151 -7.50 -2.29 -27.10
C ALA A 151 -7.91 -3.74 -27.45
N SER A 152 -7.76 -4.67 -26.47
CA SER A 152 -8.34 -6.01 -26.53
C SER A 152 -8.49 -6.59 -25.11
N PRO A 153 -9.58 -6.29 -24.37
CA PRO A 153 -9.80 -6.82 -23.02
C PRO A 153 -9.84 -8.36 -22.95
N LYS A 154 -10.02 -9.06 -24.07
CA LYS A 154 -9.94 -10.51 -24.16
C LYS A 154 -8.51 -11.06 -24.26
N LYS A 155 -7.48 -10.19 -24.33
CA LYS A 155 -6.08 -10.64 -24.54
C LYS A 155 -5.30 -10.77 -23.23
N VAL A 156 -5.64 -10.05 -22.18
CA VAL A 156 -5.03 -10.19 -20.84
C VAL A 156 -5.94 -11.03 -19.97
N ASP A 157 -5.42 -12.13 -19.42
CA ASP A 157 -6.22 -13.05 -18.63
C ASP A 157 -6.36 -12.59 -17.18
N ARG A 158 -5.30 -11.99 -16.64
CA ARG A 158 -5.29 -11.50 -15.27
C ARG A 158 -4.41 -10.25 -15.09
N ILE A 159 -4.87 -9.35 -14.23
CA ILE A 159 -4.08 -8.18 -13.79
C ILE A 159 -3.97 -8.29 -12.27
N VAL A 160 -2.74 -8.34 -11.77
CA VAL A 160 -2.42 -8.46 -10.35
C VAL A 160 -1.66 -7.23 -9.91
N ARG A 161 -2.26 -6.45 -9.02
CA ARG A 161 -1.58 -5.33 -8.35
C ARG A 161 -1.04 -5.81 -7.00
N LEU A 162 0.26 -5.79 -6.85
CA LEU A 162 0.92 -6.00 -5.57
C LEU A 162 0.65 -4.80 -4.65
N ARG A 163 0.29 -5.09 -3.42
CA ARG A 163 -0.02 -4.08 -2.40
C ARG A 163 0.90 -4.26 -1.20
N ASP A 164 0.91 -3.25 -0.33
CA ASP A 164 1.49 -3.38 0.98
C ASP A 164 0.75 -4.45 1.79
N MET A 165 1.42 -5.04 2.76
CA MET A 165 0.81 -5.97 3.71
C MET A 165 -0.27 -5.25 4.50
N GLN A 166 -1.38 -5.93 4.74
CA GLN A 166 -2.35 -5.53 5.75
C GLN A 166 -1.80 -5.85 7.15
N PHE A 167 -2.43 -5.29 8.17
CA PHE A 167 -1.98 -5.46 9.55
C PHE A 167 -1.82 -6.92 9.96
N LEU A 168 -2.79 -7.77 9.67
CA LEU A 168 -2.73 -9.20 9.99
C LEU A 168 -1.55 -9.93 9.30
N GLU A 169 -1.22 -9.55 8.05
CA GLU A 169 -0.05 -10.08 7.37
C GLU A 169 1.25 -9.65 8.05
N LEU A 170 1.30 -8.41 8.58
CA LEU A 170 2.44 -7.91 9.34
C LEU A 170 2.59 -8.64 10.68
N VAL A 171 1.49 -8.91 11.40
CA VAL A 171 1.51 -9.73 12.63
C VAL A 171 2.12 -11.11 12.35
N HIS A 172 1.71 -11.78 11.29
CA HIS A 172 2.29 -13.06 10.88
C HIS A 172 3.78 -12.95 10.48
N ALA A 173 4.20 -11.78 9.98
CA ALA A 173 5.57 -11.53 9.57
C ALA A 173 6.52 -11.25 10.74
N LEU A 174 5.99 -10.81 11.88
CA LEU A 174 6.73 -10.43 13.09
C LEU A 174 6.24 -11.22 14.31
N PRO A 175 6.39 -12.55 14.33
CA PRO A 175 5.75 -13.43 15.31
C PRO A 175 6.30 -13.29 16.73
N GLU A 176 7.45 -12.64 16.92
CA GLU A 176 7.98 -12.36 18.26
C GLU A 176 7.43 -11.08 18.88
N TYR A 177 6.73 -10.26 18.10
CA TYR A 177 6.09 -9.05 18.61
C TYR A 177 4.69 -9.32 19.15
N SER A 178 4.34 -8.59 20.21
CA SER A 178 2.95 -8.44 20.65
C SER A 178 2.13 -7.67 19.61
N VAL A 179 0.82 -7.77 19.68
CA VAL A 179 -0.08 -7.00 18.80
C VAL A 179 0.18 -5.50 18.95
N SER A 180 0.44 -5.00 20.16
CA SER A 180 0.81 -3.60 20.41
C SER A 180 2.05 -3.18 19.64
N GLU A 181 3.14 -3.96 19.72
CA GLU A 181 4.38 -3.68 19.00
C GLU A 181 4.18 -3.76 17.47
N CYS A 182 3.28 -4.63 17.02
CA CYS A 182 2.87 -4.68 15.61
C CYS A 182 2.12 -3.41 15.18
N VAL A 183 1.20 -2.87 16.00
CA VAL A 183 0.50 -1.59 15.73
C VAL A 183 1.50 -0.44 15.66
N GLU A 184 2.42 -0.36 16.62
CA GLU A 184 3.48 0.65 16.64
C GLU A 184 4.36 0.57 15.39
N THR A 185 4.80 -0.63 15.04
CA THR A 185 5.61 -0.88 13.82
C THR A 185 4.82 -0.50 12.56
N TYR A 186 3.55 -0.91 12.48
CA TYR A 186 2.66 -0.57 11.36
C TYR A 186 2.44 0.94 11.23
N GLY A 187 2.39 1.66 12.35
CA GLY A 187 2.29 3.11 12.40
C GLY A 187 3.55 3.84 11.93
N ILE A 188 4.72 3.19 11.92
CA ILE A 188 6.00 3.80 11.54
C ILE A 188 6.42 3.44 10.12
N ILE A 189 6.45 2.14 9.77
CA ILE A 189 6.93 1.68 8.47
C ILE A 189 5.82 1.18 7.55
N GLY A 190 4.58 1.09 8.04
CA GLY A 190 3.47 0.50 7.30
C GLY A 190 3.65 -1.00 7.06
N GLY A 191 2.87 -1.51 6.12
CA GLY A 191 2.99 -2.89 5.63
C GLY A 191 3.91 -3.03 4.43
N VAL A 192 4.84 -2.10 4.19
CA VAL A 192 5.75 -2.16 3.03
C VAL A 192 6.69 -3.35 3.17
N PRO A 193 6.63 -4.38 2.29
CA PRO A 193 7.35 -5.63 2.49
C PRO A 193 8.87 -5.47 2.58
N ALA A 194 9.45 -4.55 1.80
CA ALA A 194 10.88 -4.27 1.84
C ALA A 194 11.32 -3.64 3.18
N TYR A 195 10.46 -2.90 3.85
CA TYR A 195 10.76 -2.30 5.16
C TYR A 195 10.62 -3.33 6.27
N VAL A 196 9.53 -4.11 6.25
CA VAL A 196 9.26 -5.17 7.24
C VAL A 196 10.40 -6.19 7.25
N ASN A 197 10.93 -6.60 6.09
CA ASN A 197 12.08 -7.51 6.03
C ASN A 197 13.40 -6.96 6.60
N ARG A 198 13.50 -5.66 6.78
CA ARG A 198 14.68 -5.00 7.39
C ARG A 198 14.51 -4.77 8.90
N TRP A 199 13.27 -4.92 9.39
CA TRP A 199 12.90 -4.73 10.79
C TRP A 199 13.22 -5.98 11.61
N SER A 200 13.70 -5.83 12.84
CA SER A 200 14.05 -6.95 13.71
C SER A 200 13.01 -7.10 14.81
N SER A 201 12.18 -8.14 14.74
CA SER A 201 11.22 -8.48 15.81
C SER A 201 11.87 -8.93 17.11
N LYS A 202 13.20 -9.21 17.12
CA LYS A 202 13.98 -9.51 18.34
C LYS A 202 14.45 -8.27 19.08
N LYS A 203 14.14 -7.09 18.61
CA LYS A 203 14.55 -5.80 19.17
C LYS A 203 13.34 -4.91 19.31
N ASP A 204 13.36 -4.05 20.33
CA ASP A 204 12.29 -3.10 20.56
C ASP A 204 12.14 -2.05 19.45
N LEU A 205 11.05 -1.34 19.49
CA LEU A 205 10.71 -0.29 18.53
C LEU A 205 11.80 0.80 18.46
N LYS A 206 12.26 1.28 19.63
CA LYS A 206 13.26 2.33 19.73
C LYS A 206 14.56 1.93 19.02
N TYR A 207 15.05 0.72 19.29
CA TYR A 207 16.26 0.21 18.62
C TYR A 207 16.07 0.21 17.08
N ASN A 208 14.96 -0.31 16.59
CA ASN A 208 14.70 -0.37 15.16
C ASN A 208 14.62 1.01 14.51
N VAL A 209 13.94 1.96 15.13
CA VAL A 209 13.84 3.36 14.67
C VAL A 209 15.25 4.00 14.64
N CYS A 210 15.98 3.92 15.73
CA CYS A 210 17.34 4.49 15.83
C CYS A 210 18.28 3.91 14.77
N LYS A 211 18.29 2.58 14.63
CA LYS A 211 19.19 1.86 13.74
C LYS A 211 18.83 2.03 12.25
N HIS A 212 17.54 1.93 11.90
CA HIS A 212 17.15 1.84 10.50
C HIS A 212 16.71 3.18 9.91
N ILE A 213 16.08 4.07 10.70
CA ILE A 213 15.51 5.32 10.20
C ILE A 213 16.40 6.53 10.53
N LEU A 214 16.90 6.62 11.77
CA LEU A 214 17.65 7.80 12.23
C LEU A 214 19.14 7.74 11.92
N SER A 215 19.74 6.55 11.93
CA SER A 215 21.16 6.38 11.64
C SER A 215 21.47 6.66 10.17
N PRO A 216 22.52 7.46 9.85
CA PRO A 216 22.99 7.66 8.48
C PRO A 216 23.32 6.39 7.71
N ASN A 217 23.70 5.32 8.41
CA ASN A 217 23.98 4.00 7.86
C ASN A 217 22.73 3.07 7.87
N GLY A 218 21.59 3.59 8.28
CA GLY A 218 20.33 2.84 8.36
C GLY A 218 19.74 2.57 6.99
N ASN A 219 19.15 1.40 6.84
CA ASN A 219 18.56 0.96 5.56
C ASN A 219 17.34 1.78 5.12
N LEU A 220 16.71 2.51 6.03
CA LEU A 220 15.56 3.38 5.79
C LEU A 220 15.89 4.87 5.99
N PHE A 221 17.17 5.18 6.23
CA PHE A 221 17.61 6.57 6.35
C PHE A 221 17.32 7.33 5.05
N ARG A 222 16.61 8.44 5.17
CA ARG A 222 16.13 9.26 4.05
C ARG A 222 15.33 8.50 2.96
N GLU A 223 14.85 7.31 3.27
CA GLU A 223 14.05 6.53 2.33
C GLU A 223 12.76 7.28 1.94
N ALA A 224 12.13 7.98 2.88
CA ALA A 224 10.96 8.82 2.60
C ALA A 224 11.25 9.89 1.54
N GLU A 225 12.41 10.56 1.63
CA GLU A 225 12.85 11.54 0.63
C GLU A 225 13.18 10.88 -0.72
N ARG A 226 13.79 9.69 -0.69
CA ARG A 226 14.07 8.89 -1.90
C ARG A 226 12.79 8.52 -2.63
N VAL A 227 11.77 8.07 -1.92
CA VAL A 227 10.47 7.72 -2.51
C VAL A 227 9.82 8.96 -3.15
N VAL A 228 9.81 10.10 -2.47
CA VAL A 228 9.27 11.35 -3.01
C VAL A 228 10.09 11.83 -4.22
N GLY A 229 11.42 11.75 -4.14
CA GLY A 229 12.33 12.29 -5.16
C GLY A 229 12.49 11.43 -6.41
N ARG A 230 12.06 10.17 -6.38
CA ARG A 230 12.22 9.23 -7.49
C ARG A 230 11.53 9.70 -8.78
N ASP A 231 10.30 10.13 -8.66
CA ASP A 231 9.44 10.45 -9.79
C ASP A 231 8.98 11.91 -9.82
N LEU A 232 9.15 12.65 -8.72
CA LEU A 232 8.69 14.03 -8.58
C LEU A 232 9.85 15.03 -8.73
N ARG A 233 9.57 16.16 -9.39
CA ARG A 233 10.49 17.29 -9.53
C ARG A 233 10.06 18.43 -8.58
N GLU A 234 10.88 19.46 -8.43
CA GLU A 234 10.60 20.60 -7.53
C GLU A 234 10.36 20.15 -6.08
N LEU A 235 11.27 19.33 -5.56
CA LEU A 235 11.18 18.69 -4.23
C LEU A 235 10.91 19.68 -3.09
N SER A 236 11.40 20.91 -3.18
CA SER A 236 11.15 21.93 -2.17
C SER A 236 9.66 22.20 -1.95
N VAL A 237 8.85 22.17 -3.03
CA VAL A 237 7.41 22.40 -2.94
C VAL A 237 6.72 21.17 -2.32
N TYR A 238 7.08 19.96 -2.78
CA TYR A 238 6.51 18.72 -2.20
C TYR A 238 6.86 18.58 -0.72
N ASN A 239 8.12 18.82 -0.35
CA ASN A 239 8.56 18.73 1.03
C ASN A 239 7.81 19.73 1.93
N THR A 240 7.60 20.98 1.47
CA THR A 240 6.81 21.98 2.21
C THR A 240 5.37 21.51 2.42
N ILE A 241 4.72 20.98 1.39
CA ILE A 241 3.33 20.46 1.50
C ILE A 241 3.27 19.24 2.42
N LEU A 242 4.24 18.32 2.34
CA LEU A 242 4.31 17.14 3.20
C LEU A 242 4.56 17.50 4.66
N CYS A 243 5.44 18.48 4.96
CA CYS A 243 5.61 19.00 6.31
C CYS A 243 4.31 19.58 6.86
N SER A 244 3.63 20.40 6.07
CA SER A 244 2.36 21.02 6.47
C SER A 244 1.27 19.95 6.74
N LEU A 245 1.15 18.93 5.88
CA LEU A 245 0.24 17.80 6.11
C LEU A 245 0.60 16.99 7.36
N ALA A 246 1.90 16.76 7.60
CA ALA A 246 2.38 16.04 8.78
C ALA A 246 2.17 16.83 10.08
N ALA A 247 2.16 18.15 10.01
CA ALA A 247 1.80 19.04 11.11
C ALA A 247 0.28 19.10 11.41
N GLY A 248 -0.56 18.43 10.57
CA GLY A 248 -2.00 18.33 10.77
C GLY A 248 -2.84 19.29 9.91
N ASN A 249 -2.25 20.06 9.01
CA ASN A 249 -2.97 20.94 8.08
C ASN A 249 -3.60 20.12 6.95
N ARG A 250 -4.84 19.69 7.13
CA ARG A 250 -5.50 18.69 6.25
C ARG A 250 -6.41 19.29 5.20
N LYS A 251 -6.83 20.56 5.35
CA LYS A 251 -7.70 21.26 4.38
C LYS A 251 -6.86 22.09 3.42
N LEU A 252 -7.33 22.25 2.19
CA LEU A 252 -6.64 23.08 1.19
C LEU A 252 -6.42 24.52 1.68
N ASN A 253 -7.34 25.05 2.49
CA ASN A 253 -7.21 26.38 3.05
C ASN A 253 -6.15 26.48 4.15
N ASP A 254 -6.05 25.45 5.00
CA ASP A 254 -5.03 25.37 6.05
C ASP A 254 -3.63 25.27 5.41
N LEU A 255 -3.49 24.43 4.38
CA LEU A 255 -2.25 24.33 3.59
C LEU A 255 -1.86 25.65 2.90
N TYR A 256 -2.85 26.39 2.38
CA TYR A 256 -2.61 27.71 1.79
C TYR A 256 -2.03 28.70 2.81
N HIS A 257 -2.59 28.76 4.02
CA HIS A 257 -2.13 29.66 5.06
C HIS A 257 -0.75 29.27 5.62
N ASP A 258 -0.50 27.99 5.77
CA ASP A 258 0.74 27.48 6.36
C ASP A 258 1.92 27.53 5.36
N THR A 259 1.70 27.13 4.12
CA THR A 259 2.78 27.05 3.12
C THR A 259 3.02 28.34 2.36
N GLY A 260 2.08 29.28 2.34
CA GLY A 260 2.12 30.48 1.52
C GLY A 260 1.95 30.24 0.00
N PHE A 261 1.76 29.00 -0.44
CA PHE A 261 1.52 28.69 -1.86
C PHE A 261 0.06 28.93 -2.25
N SER A 262 -0.19 29.31 -3.51
CA SER A 262 -1.56 29.47 -3.99
C SER A 262 -2.33 28.14 -3.97
N ARG A 263 -3.64 28.19 -3.73
CA ARG A 263 -4.52 26.99 -3.72
C ARG A 263 -4.44 26.18 -5.01
N ALA A 264 -4.31 26.87 -6.16
CA ALA A 264 -4.15 26.23 -7.45
C ALA A 264 -2.84 25.40 -7.50
N LYS A 265 -1.73 26.00 -7.06
CA LYS A 265 -0.43 25.30 -6.98
C LYS A 265 -0.53 24.08 -6.06
N ILE A 266 -1.02 24.23 -4.82
CA ILE A 266 -1.18 23.14 -3.87
C ILE A 266 -2.02 22.00 -4.47
N SER A 267 -3.14 22.32 -5.15
CA SER A 267 -4.02 21.32 -5.76
C SER A 267 -3.33 20.47 -6.81
N VAL A 268 -2.46 21.05 -7.64
CA VAL A 268 -1.67 20.33 -8.64
C VAL A 268 -0.69 19.38 -7.96
N TYR A 269 0.03 19.84 -6.94
CA TYR A 269 1.02 19.02 -6.23
C TYR A 269 0.36 17.90 -5.42
N LEU A 270 -0.79 18.16 -4.77
CA LEU A 270 -1.57 17.13 -4.09
C LEU A 270 -2.06 16.06 -5.09
N LYS A 271 -2.51 16.46 -6.29
CA LYS A 271 -2.91 15.50 -7.33
C LYS A 271 -1.74 14.59 -7.72
N ASN A 272 -0.55 15.15 -7.87
CA ASN A 272 0.65 14.35 -8.16
C ASN A 272 0.98 13.39 -7.01
N LEU A 273 0.99 13.87 -5.75
CA LEU A 273 1.23 13.03 -4.58
C LEU A 273 0.20 11.88 -4.45
N MET A 274 -1.06 12.15 -4.79
CA MET A 274 -2.09 11.11 -4.82
C MET A 274 -1.87 10.08 -5.93
N ALA A 275 -1.41 10.52 -7.10
CA ALA A 275 -1.12 9.62 -8.21
C ALA A 275 0.04 8.64 -7.91
N TYR A 276 0.90 8.97 -6.95
CA TYR A 276 1.98 8.11 -6.45
C TYR A 276 1.66 7.43 -5.11
N ASP A 277 0.41 7.41 -4.68
CA ASP A 277 -0.04 6.81 -3.41
C ASP A 277 0.66 7.38 -2.15
N ILE A 278 1.27 8.58 -2.24
CA ILE A 278 1.93 9.26 -1.12
C ILE A 278 0.92 9.96 -0.22
N VAL A 279 -0.09 10.59 -0.81
CA VAL A 279 -1.19 11.31 -0.16
C VAL A 279 -2.51 10.70 -0.59
N GLU A 280 -3.50 10.77 0.26
CA GLU A 280 -4.88 10.40 -0.05
C GLU A 280 -5.86 11.49 0.37
N LYS A 281 -7.02 11.49 -0.28
CA LYS A 281 -8.18 12.28 0.14
C LYS A 281 -9.06 11.41 1.01
N ILE A 282 -9.35 11.87 2.22
CA ILE A 282 -10.15 11.10 3.18
C ILE A 282 -11.61 11.16 2.77
N SER A 283 -12.25 10.00 2.73
CA SER A 283 -13.70 9.89 2.57
C SER A 283 -14.39 10.24 3.88
N VAL A 284 -14.92 11.45 3.97
CA VAL A 284 -15.75 11.88 5.10
C VAL A 284 -17.20 11.46 4.82
N PHE A 285 -17.84 10.81 5.80
CA PHE A 285 -19.28 10.56 5.74
C PHE A 285 -20.04 11.86 5.87
N GLU A 286 -20.76 12.24 4.84
CA GLU A 286 -21.69 13.37 4.88
C GLU A 286 -23.12 12.87 5.10
N THR A 287 -23.80 13.49 6.07
CA THR A 287 -25.14 13.11 6.49
C THR A 287 -26.25 13.85 5.77
N GLY A 288 -25.91 14.66 4.76
CA GLY A 288 -26.84 15.58 4.09
C GLY A 288 -26.95 15.47 2.58
N GLY A 289 -26.58 14.36 1.98
CA GLY A 289 -26.69 14.19 0.52
C GLY A 289 -25.34 14.03 -0.17
N TRP A 290 -25.36 13.32 -1.24
CA TRP A 290 -24.27 13.04 -2.15
C TRP A 290 -23.69 14.36 -2.69
N ASP A 291 -22.37 14.49 -2.75
CA ASP A 291 -21.65 15.48 -3.54
C ASP A 291 -21.33 16.86 -2.94
N ASN A 292 -20.94 16.95 -1.67
CA ASN A 292 -20.06 18.06 -1.33
C ASN A 292 -18.57 17.64 -1.40
N ALA A 293 -18.14 17.30 -2.61
CA ALA A 293 -16.74 17.00 -2.98
C ALA A 293 -15.76 18.15 -2.65
N GLN A 294 -16.25 19.30 -2.18
CA GLN A 294 -15.48 20.51 -1.90
C GLN A 294 -14.78 20.53 -0.53
N LYS A 295 -15.14 19.63 0.40
CA LYS A 295 -14.49 19.56 1.72
C LYS A 295 -13.54 18.36 1.84
N GLY A 296 -12.68 18.15 0.84
CA GLY A 296 -11.66 17.11 0.92
C GLY A 296 -10.65 17.40 2.01
N LEU A 297 -10.50 16.45 2.92
CA LEU A 297 -9.36 16.40 3.83
C LEU A 297 -8.27 15.56 3.18
N TYR A 298 -7.05 16.08 3.18
CA TYR A 298 -5.88 15.39 2.66
C TYR A 298 -5.04 14.86 3.81
N GLN A 299 -4.41 13.72 3.61
CA GLN A 299 -3.45 13.17 4.55
C GLN A 299 -2.36 12.38 3.83
N ILE A 300 -1.20 12.29 4.48
CA ILE A 300 -0.14 11.42 3.99
C ILE A 300 -0.59 9.97 4.19
N LYS A 301 -0.67 9.20 3.09
CA LYS A 301 -1.05 7.79 3.07
C LYS A 301 0.13 6.89 3.38
N HIS A 302 1.30 7.18 2.82
CA HIS A 302 2.51 6.39 2.98
C HIS A 302 3.09 6.59 4.38
N THR A 303 3.08 5.55 5.19
CA THR A 303 3.34 5.60 6.64
C THR A 303 4.73 6.11 6.97
N LEU A 304 5.80 5.56 6.36
CA LEU A 304 7.17 6.01 6.62
C LEU A 304 7.39 7.48 6.19
N ILE A 305 6.73 7.93 5.11
CA ILE A 305 6.76 9.34 4.71
C ILE A 305 6.11 10.21 5.78
N HIS A 306 4.96 9.78 6.33
CA HIS A 306 4.31 10.53 7.41
C HIS A 306 5.19 10.61 8.65
N PHE A 307 5.77 9.49 9.09
CA PHE A 307 6.70 9.45 10.23
C PHE A 307 7.91 10.38 10.00
N TRP A 308 8.53 10.31 8.82
CA TRP A 308 9.70 11.11 8.47
C TRP A 308 9.40 12.60 8.49
N TYR A 309 8.34 13.05 7.82
CA TYR A 309 7.98 14.46 7.76
C TYR A 309 7.37 15.00 9.07
N LYS A 310 6.85 14.14 9.94
CA LYS A 310 6.37 14.55 11.27
C LYS A 310 7.52 14.73 12.26
N PHE A 311 8.45 13.78 12.31
CA PHE A 311 9.42 13.71 13.40
C PHE A 311 10.87 14.01 13.00
N VAL A 312 11.26 13.69 11.77
CA VAL A 312 12.68 13.70 11.39
C VAL A 312 13.00 14.92 10.53
N TYR A 313 12.26 15.14 9.46
CA TYR A 313 12.56 16.22 8.51
C TYR A 313 12.59 17.61 9.14
N PRO A 314 11.68 17.99 10.06
CA PRO A 314 11.75 19.30 10.73
C PRO A 314 12.99 19.48 11.62
N HIS A 315 13.62 18.38 12.04
CA HIS A 315 14.72 18.33 13.00
C HIS A 315 16.01 17.77 12.41
N MET A 316 16.22 17.87 11.10
CA MET A 316 17.35 17.27 10.39
C MET A 316 18.72 17.65 10.99
N SER A 317 18.91 18.85 11.49
CA SER A 317 20.16 19.26 12.15
C SER A 317 20.47 18.39 13.39
N GLY A 318 19.44 18.00 14.13
CA GLY A 318 19.57 17.14 15.31
C GLY A 318 20.18 15.77 15.02
N LEU A 319 19.97 15.22 13.79
CA LEU A 319 20.61 13.97 13.40
C LEU A 319 22.14 14.05 13.28
N TYR A 320 22.70 15.23 13.17
CA TYR A 320 24.13 15.48 13.06
C TYR A 320 24.74 16.00 14.37
N GLU A 321 23.89 16.48 15.29
CA GLU A 321 24.34 17.13 16.55
C GLU A 321 24.26 16.20 17.76
N MET A 322 23.42 15.16 17.71
CA MET A 322 23.16 14.26 18.84
C MET A 322 23.10 12.79 18.41
N SER A 323 23.14 11.89 19.39
CA SER A 323 22.94 10.45 19.14
C SER A 323 21.52 10.15 18.65
N THR A 324 21.33 9.04 17.97
CA THR A 324 20.01 8.59 17.49
C THR A 324 19.05 8.35 18.66
N GLU A 325 19.56 7.88 19.81
CA GLU A 325 18.81 7.65 21.03
C GLU A 325 18.34 8.97 21.67
N GLU A 326 19.21 9.99 21.74
CA GLU A 326 18.84 11.34 22.22
C GLU A 326 17.82 11.99 21.30
N PHE A 327 17.99 11.84 19.97
CA PHE A 327 17.03 12.32 18.99
C PHE A 327 15.64 11.69 19.20
N TYR A 328 15.59 10.36 19.39
CA TYR A 328 14.35 9.63 19.64
C TYR A 328 13.64 10.14 20.91
N GLU A 329 14.38 10.24 22.03
CA GLU A 329 13.81 10.70 23.31
C GLU A 329 13.27 12.15 23.21
N ARG A 330 13.97 13.01 22.46
CA ARG A 330 13.65 14.43 22.39
C ARG A 330 12.51 14.77 21.44
N TYR A 331 12.45 14.11 20.27
CA TYR A 331 11.53 14.52 19.18
C TYR A 331 10.44 13.51 18.84
N ILE A 332 10.55 12.27 19.31
CA ILE A 332 9.63 11.21 18.90
C ILE A 332 8.80 10.69 20.06
N LYS A 333 9.43 10.30 21.15
CA LYS A 333 8.85 9.51 22.24
C LYS A 333 7.57 10.10 22.83
N GLU A 334 7.55 11.40 23.11
CA GLU A 334 6.40 12.03 23.76
C GLU A 334 5.18 12.12 22.85
N GLU A 335 5.39 12.43 21.55
CA GLU A 335 4.30 12.58 20.58
C GLU A 335 3.93 11.27 19.89
N LEU A 336 4.72 10.21 20.05
CA LEU A 336 4.53 8.95 19.31
C LEU A 336 3.17 8.31 19.59
N ASN A 337 2.72 8.36 20.84
CA ASN A 337 1.45 7.75 21.24
C ASN A 337 0.27 8.42 20.51
N ASP A 338 0.22 9.74 20.48
CA ASP A 338 -0.84 10.48 19.78
C ASP A 338 -0.75 10.28 18.25
N TYR A 339 0.47 10.21 17.72
CA TYR A 339 0.72 9.91 16.32
C TYR A 339 0.16 8.53 15.93
N LEU A 340 0.30 7.52 16.78
CA LEU A 340 -0.11 6.14 16.54
C LEU A 340 -1.63 5.95 16.56
N ASN A 341 -2.39 6.81 17.24
CA ASN A 341 -3.85 6.68 17.33
C ASN A 341 -4.51 6.57 15.94
N ARG A 342 -4.05 7.36 14.95
CA ARG A 342 -4.55 7.28 13.57
C ARG A 342 -4.32 5.90 12.94
N TYR A 343 -3.20 5.26 13.25
CA TYR A 343 -2.86 3.97 12.69
C TYR A 343 -3.61 2.83 13.39
N PHE A 344 -3.90 3.00 14.66
CA PHE A 344 -4.81 2.10 15.37
C PHE A 344 -6.23 2.15 14.77
N VAL A 345 -6.76 3.34 14.47
CA VAL A 345 -8.03 3.48 13.74
C VAL A 345 -7.99 2.74 12.39
N LYS A 346 -6.85 2.82 11.68
CA LYS A 346 -6.67 2.09 10.42
C LYS A 346 -6.71 0.57 10.65
N VAL A 347 -6.02 0.06 11.66
CA VAL A 347 -6.01 -1.37 12.03
C VAL A 347 -7.42 -1.85 12.38
N CYS A 348 -8.16 -1.10 13.21
CA CYS A 348 -9.56 -1.40 13.53
C CYS A 348 -10.44 -1.42 12.27
N GLY A 349 -10.20 -0.52 11.34
CA GLY A 349 -10.89 -0.51 10.04
C GLY A 349 -10.59 -1.74 9.18
N GLU A 350 -9.34 -2.20 9.16
CA GLU A 350 -8.94 -3.45 8.48
C GLU A 350 -9.61 -4.68 9.12
N TYR A 351 -9.70 -4.72 10.45
CA TYR A 351 -10.42 -5.76 11.18
C TYR A 351 -11.91 -5.79 10.82
N LEU A 352 -12.59 -4.64 10.84
CA LEU A 352 -13.99 -4.56 10.42
C LEU A 352 -14.18 -4.96 8.94
N ALA A 353 -13.24 -4.61 8.07
CA ALA A 353 -13.28 -5.02 6.67
C ALA A 353 -13.14 -6.55 6.51
N LEU A 354 -12.31 -7.19 7.34
CA LEU A 354 -12.17 -8.64 7.40
C LEU A 354 -13.47 -9.30 7.86
N LEU A 355 -14.07 -8.84 8.95
CA LEU A 355 -15.37 -9.33 9.43
C LEU A 355 -16.48 -9.16 8.38
N ASN A 356 -16.47 -8.02 7.67
CA ASN A 356 -17.40 -7.76 6.56
C ASN A 356 -17.23 -8.79 5.42
N ALA A 357 -16.00 -9.07 5.02
CA ALA A 357 -15.70 -10.06 3.98
C ALA A 357 -16.11 -11.49 4.37
N GLN A 358 -16.10 -11.79 5.68
CA GLN A 358 -16.53 -13.07 6.25
C GLN A 358 -18.05 -13.13 6.53
N GLY A 359 -18.79 -12.04 6.30
CA GLY A 359 -20.24 -11.96 6.61
C GLY A 359 -20.57 -11.95 8.09
N GLN A 360 -19.63 -11.54 8.94
CA GLN A 360 -19.76 -11.54 10.41
C GLN A 360 -20.24 -10.21 11.00
N LEU A 361 -20.37 -9.16 10.17
CA LEU A 361 -20.95 -7.90 10.61
C LEU A 361 -22.48 -7.96 10.62
N ALA A 362 -23.11 -7.17 11.50
CA ALA A 362 -24.57 -7.04 11.55
C ALA A 362 -25.17 -6.48 10.26
N VAL A 363 -24.41 -5.73 9.48
CA VAL A 363 -24.80 -5.20 8.18
C VAL A 363 -23.67 -5.46 7.16
N GLN A 364 -24.02 -5.77 5.91
CA GLN A 364 -23.04 -5.94 4.84
C GLN A 364 -22.61 -4.57 4.32
N ALA A 365 -21.51 -4.06 4.85
CA ALA A 365 -21.01 -2.73 4.53
C ALA A 365 -20.53 -2.63 3.08
N VAL A 366 -21.02 -1.62 2.36
CA VAL A 366 -20.56 -1.25 1.01
C VAL A 366 -19.68 -0.01 1.02
N LYS A 367 -19.70 0.74 2.13
CA LYS A 367 -18.87 1.93 2.33
C LYS A 367 -18.37 1.99 3.76
N MET A 368 -17.10 2.39 3.92
CA MET A 368 -16.49 2.62 5.23
C MET A 368 -15.74 3.96 5.21
N GLY A 369 -15.77 4.71 6.32
CA GLY A 369 -15.09 6.00 6.42
C GLY A 369 -15.23 6.62 7.80
N VAL A 370 -14.84 7.89 7.92
CA VAL A 370 -14.84 8.70 9.14
C VAL A 370 -15.89 9.81 9.04
N TRP A 371 -16.49 10.20 10.16
CA TRP A 371 -17.26 11.45 10.21
C TRP A 371 -16.51 12.49 11.03
N ILE A 372 -16.43 13.73 10.52
CA ILE A 372 -15.75 14.85 11.16
C ILE A 372 -16.71 16.03 11.20
N GLY A 373 -17.16 16.37 12.41
CA GLY A 373 -18.02 17.52 12.68
C GLY A 373 -17.25 18.73 13.20
N LYS A 374 -17.99 19.79 13.57
CA LYS A 374 -17.40 20.96 14.19
C LYS A 374 -16.94 20.71 15.65
N LYS A 375 -17.60 19.79 16.36
CA LYS A 375 -17.40 19.49 17.78
C LYS A 375 -17.46 17.98 18.01
N GLY A 376 -16.70 17.18 17.27
CA GLY A 376 -16.65 15.74 17.47
C GLY A 376 -16.31 14.98 16.19
N THR A 377 -15.93 13.74 16.37
CA THR A 377 -15.60 12.80 15.29
C THR A 377 -16.27 11.46 15.57
N ILE A 378 -16.44 10.66 14.53
CA ILE A 378 -16.71 9.22 14.64
C ILE A 378 -15.59 8.54 13.88
N ASP A 379 -14.81 7.70 14.56
CA ASP A 379 -13.58 7.14 14.01
C ASP A 379 -13.83 6.23 12.83
N ILE A 380 -14.85 5.36 12.92
CA ILE A 380 -15.24 4.50 11.80
C ILE A 380 -16.76 4.46 11.70
N ILE A 381 -17.26 4.62 10.49
CA ILE A 381 -18.64 4.33 10.11
C ILE A 381 -18.59 3.34 8.97
N ALA A 382 -19.24 2.20 9.12
CA ALA A 382 -19.46 1.23 8.06
C ALA A 382 -20.96 1.21 7.72
N GLN A 383 -21.31 1.41 6.44
CA GLN A 383 -22.69 1.57 5.97
C GLN A 383 -23.00 0.61 4.84
N ASP A 384 -24.18 0.00 4.89
CA ASP A 384 -24.70 -0.84 3.81
C ASP A 384 -25.43 -0.03 2.71
N SER A 385 -26.01 -0.74 1.75
CA SER A 385 -26.73 -0.14 0.61
C SER A 385 -28.05 0.53 0.99
N VAL A 386 -28.65 0.18 2.15
CA VAL A 386 -29.90 0.74 2.65
C VAL A 386 -29.69 1.74 3.79
N ARG A 387 -28.44 2.17 4.01
CA ARG A 387 -28.02 3.17 5.00
C ARG A 387 -28.12 2.72 6.47
N GLN A 388 -28.07 1.43 6.72
CA GLN A 388 -27.83 0.93 8.07
C GLN A 388 -26.34 1.08 8.42
N ASN A 389 -26.02 1.43 9.65
CA ASN A 389 -24.66 1.79 10.03
C ASN A 389 -24.17 0.94 11.19
N ILE A 390 -22.88 0.63 11.13
CA ILE A 390 -22.05 0.25 12.26
C ILE A 390 -21.16 1.44 12.57
N VAL A 391 -20.95 1.76 13.83
CA VAL A 391 -20.03 2.81 14.27
C VAL A 391 -18.99 2.24 15.22
N ALA A 392 -17.77 2.84 15.22
CA ALA A 392 -16.74 2.43 16.15
C ALA A 392 -16.03 3.61 16.81
N ILE A 393 -15.56 3.37 18.03
CA ILE A 393 -14.55 4.15 18.76
C ILE A 393 -13.26 3.36 18.77
N CYS A 394 -12.14 4.03 18.57
CA CYS A 394 -10.81 3.42 18.60
C CYS A 394 -9.93 4.20 19.60
N ASN A 395 -9.61 3.56 20.72
CA ASN A 395 -8.80 4.15 21.78
C ASN A 395 -7.40 3.52 21.84
N TRP A 396 -6.41 4.24 21.34
CA TRP A 396 -4.99 3.89 21.44
C TRP A 396 -4.31 4.48 22.68
N SER A 397 -5.01 5.28 23.48
CA SER A 397 -4.40 5.93 24.64
C SER A 397 -3.87 4.92 25.68
N LYS A 398 -3.03 5.40 26.59
CA LYS A 398 -2.54 4.62 27.74
C LYS A 398 -3.60 4.41 28.82
N SER A 399 -4.80 4.97 28.64
CA SER A 399 -5.94 4.85 29.55
C SER A 399 -7.00 3.93 28.96
N GLU A 400 -7.86 3.43 29.85
CA GLU A 400 -9.04 2.64 29.47
C GLU A 400 -9.99 3.44 28.55
N LEU A 401 -10.79 2.74 27.74
CA LEU A 401 -11.91 3.35 27.05
C LEU A 401 -13.04 3.62 28.05
N THR A 402 -13.44 4.90 28.16
CA THR A 402 -14.30 5.38 29.22
C THR A 402 -15.74 5.71 28.79
N ASP A 403 -16.66 5.77 29.73
CA ASP A 403 -18.05 6.22 29.49
C ASP A 403 -18.11 7.67 28.93
N GLU A 404 -17.12 8.50 29.23
CA GLU A 404 -17.03 9.83 28.62
C GLU A 404 -16.80 9.75 27.11
N MET A 405 -15.94 8.82 26.64
CA MET A 405 -15.72 8.59 25.20
C MET A 405 -17.00 8.08 24.53
N TRP A 406 -17.76 7.22 25.21
CA TRP A 406 -19.07 6.79 24.72
C TRP A 406 -20.05 7.97 24.60
N LYS A 407 -20.17 8.82 25.60
CA LYS A 407 -21.01 10.04 25.55
C LYS A 407 -20.60 10.96 24.42
N ASN A 408 -19.29 11.09 24.15
CA ASN A 408 -18.77 11.86 23.01
C ASN A 408 -19.15 11.24 21.66
N LEU A 409 -19.17 9.91 21.56
CA LEU A 409 -19.69 9.22 20.37
C LEU A 409 -21.19 9.50 20.19
N GLU A 410 -22.01 9.34 21.23
CA GLU A 410 -23.46 9.62 21.17
C GLU A 410 -23.74 11.06 20.75
N PHE A 411 -22.97 12.02 21.30
CA PHE A 411 -23.06 13.41 20.89
C PHE A 411 -22.71 13.59 19.42
N SER A 412 -21.61 12.99 18.95
CA SER A 412 -21.17 13.04 17.55
C SER A 412 -22.20 12.41 16.62
N MET A 413 -22.80 11.28 16.99
CA MET A 413 -23.85 10.60 16.23
C MET A 413 -25.13 11.48 16.12
N LYS A 414 -25.52 12.18 17.19
CA LYS A 414 -26.63 13.14 17.16
C LYS A 414 -26.33 14.28 16.17
N GLN A 415 -25.13 14.83 16.20
CA GLN A 415 -24.69 15.88 15.26
C GLN A 415 -24.67 15.36 13.82
N ALA A 416 -24.21 14.15 13.61
CA ALA A 416 -24.14 13.47 12.32
C ALA A 416 -25.51 12.97 11.83
N LYS A 417 -26.55 12.96 12.67
CA LYS A 417 -27.86 12.35 12.41
C LYS A 417 -27.75 10.88 11.98
N ILE A 418 -26.82 10.15 12.60
CA ILE A 418 -26.56 8.73 12.34
C ILE A 418 -27.19 7.90 13.48
N LYS A 419 -27.83 6.79 13.09
CA LYS A 419 -28.22 5.70 14.00
C LYS A 419 -27.38 4.49 13.66
N ALA A 420 -26.99 3.71 14.66
CA ALA A 420 -26.21 2.51 14.50
C ALA A 420 -27.02 1.25 14.84
N GLU A 421 -26.84 0.21 14.06
CA GLU A 421 -27.35 -1.14 14.34
C GLU A 421 -26.39 -1.91 15.26
N GLN A 422 -25.10 -1.57 15.22
CA GLN A 422 -24.08 -2.16 16.06
C GLN A 422 -22.96 -1.16 16.36
N TYR A 423 -22.32 -1.32 17.52
CA TYR A 423 -21.21 -0.51 18.00
C TYR A 423 -20.00 -1.41 18.24
N TYR A 424 -18.84 -0.96 17.80
CA TYR A 424 -17.56 -1.58 18.09
C TYR A 424 -16.69 -0.61 18.88
N LEU A 425 -16.26 -1.03 20.06
CA LEU A 425 -15.39 -0.26 20.92
C LEU A 425 -14.06 -0.97 21.00
N PHE A 426 -13.06 -0.39 20.33
CA PHE A 426 -11.70 -0.93 20.31
C PHE A 426 -10.85 -0.21 21.34
N SER A 427 -10.14 -0.95 22.18
CA SER A 427 -9.23 -0.38 23.17
C SER A 427 -7.88 -1.09 23.17
N ALA A 428 -6.81 -0.29 23.19
CA ALA A 428 -5.43 -0.78 23.33
C ALA A 428 -5.09 -1.20 24.77
N GLN A 429 -5.91 -0.84 25.75
CA GLN A 429 -5.73 -1.18 27.15
C GLN A 429 -6.90 -2.04 27.66
N SER A 430 -7.89 -1.40 28.21
CA SER A 430 -9.07 -2.07 28.77
C SER A 430 -10.29 -1.16 28.65
N PHE A 431 -11.37 -1.54 29.29
CA PHE A 431 -12.64 -0.80 29.33
C PHE A 431 -12.98 -0.51 30.79
N ASP A 432 -13.47 0.69 31.06
CA ASP A 432 -13.97 1.00 32.41
C ASP A 432 -15.23 0.16 32.78
N GLU A 433 -15.57 0.12 34.05
CA GLU A 433 -16.70 -0.68 34.57
C GLU A 433 -18.03 -0.26 33.93
N ALA A 434 -18.25 1.05 33.77
CA ALA A 434 -19.46 1.58 33.15
C ALA A 434 -19.65 1.15 31.69
N ILE A 435 -18.57 1.05 30.93
CA ILE A 435 -18.60 0.55 29.55
C ILE A 435 -18.90 -0.95 29.53
N ARG A 436 -18.31 -1.74 30.44
CA ARG A 436 -18.57 -3.19 30.56
C ARG A 436 -20.04 -3.46 30.89
N GLU A 437 -20.58 -2.80 31.93
CA GLU A 437 -22.00 -2.89 32.31
C GLU A 437 -22.92 -2.51 31.13
N ARG A 438 -22.59 -1.43 30.41
CA ARG A 438 -23.36 -0.99 29.24
C ARG A 438 -23.34 -2.03 28.10
N ALA A 439 -22.23 -2.74 27.88
CA ALA A 439 -22.13 -3.78 26.88
C ALA A 439 -22.91 -5.05 27.28
N GLU A 440 -22.98 -5.38 28.59
CA GLU A 440 -23.81 -6.46 29.12
C GLU A 440 -25.31 -6.18 28.94
N GLU A 441 -25.73 -4.93 29.20
CA GLU A 441 -27.11 -4.49 29.02
C GLU A 441 -27.52 -4.34 27.55
N ASN A 442 -26.58 -4.03 26.65
CA ASN A 442 -26.86 -3.76 25.23
C ASN A 442 -26.06 -4.67 24.29
N PRO A 443 -26.67 -5.76 23.78
CA PRO A 443 -26.00 -6.72 22.91
C PRO A 443 -25.52 -6.14 21.56
N LYS A 444 -25.93 -4.91 21.24
CA LYS A 444 -25.43 -4.19 20.06
C LYS A 444 -24.01 -3.65 20.26
N ILE A 445 -23.50 -3.59 21.49
CA ILE A 445 -22.15 -3.12 21.80
C ILE A 445 -21.19 -4.32 21.81
N LYS A 446 -20.13 -4.22 21.02
CA LYS A 446 -19.03 -5.18 20.97
C LYS A 446 -17.78 -4.52 21.52
N LEU A 447 -17.23 -5.06 22.58
CA LEU A 447 -15.94 -4.68 23.12
C LEU A 447 -14.87 -5.53 22.45
N ILE A 448 -13.87 -4.90 21.87
CA ILE A 448 -12.76 -5.58 21.23
C ILE A 448 -11.47 -5.11 21.88
N ASP A 449 -10.83 -6.01 22.60
CA ASP A 449 -9.48 -5.80 23.11
C ASP A 449 -8.48 -5.87 21.95
N MET A 450 -7.42 -5.08 22.03
CA MET A 450 -6.38 -5.07 21.00
C MET A 450 -5.78 -6.45 20.74
N ASN A 451 -5.69 -7.32 21.76
CA ASN A 451 -5.16 -8.67 21.61
C ASN A 451 -6.08 -9.62 20.83
N GLU A 452 -7.29 -9.18 20.50
CA GLU A 452 -8.26 -9.90 19.64
C GLU A 452 -8.15 -9.53 18.15
N LEU A 453 -7.27 -8.54 17.82
CA LEU A 453 -7.08 -8.03 16.46
C LEU A 453 -6.14 -8.95 15.60
#